data_1e571ac8eb684e4160612d9eabd37c94
#
_entry.id   1e571ac8eb684e4160612d9eabd37c94
#
_cell.length_a   1.000
_cell.length_b   1.000
_cell.length_c   1.000
_cell.angle_alpha   90.00
_cell.angle_beta   90.00
_cell.angle_gamma   90.00
#
_symmetry.space_group_name_H-M   'P 1'
#
loop_
_entity.id
_entity.type
_entity.pdbx_description
1 polymer ?
#
loop_
_entity_poly.entity_id
_entity_poly.type
_entity_poly.pdbx_seq_one_letter_code
_entity_poly.pdbx_strand_id
1 'polypeptide(L)'
;MMLAFTVPAVWAESDLLMSTDELGELQKQPNVVLLDAEAPATYQRGHIPGAVNLPITLFTNLKSRRNNGYPVTVAVAEKLLGEAGIDNDTLVVIYGNGEGKAAAGLWFALDFFGHKNMKVINGGFRKWVKEARAVTQEVPKVIKKKYLATAHPKNVVTLKWMKKNMRKKNIMVVDARSMNEYIGQTVPEGASRGGHIPGARHLEWLKLSGDLETFKSADEMKKILRKHGISKDTKVITYCNSGIGRSSYLSMALELAGYDNVKEYTGSWEEWSGDPRLPIQK
;
A
#
# COMPACT_ATOMS: atom_id res chain seq x y z
N MET A 1 43.40 10.95 13.93
CA MET A 1 42.35 11.86 14.42
C MET A 1 41.14 11.64 13.49
N MET A 2 40.24 10.72 13.86
CA MET A 2 39.02 10.44 13.09
C MET A 2 37.97 11.50 13.40
N LEU A 3 37.59 12.28 12.40
CA LEU A 3 36.47 13.21 12.48
C LEU A 3 35.19 12.38 12.42
N ALA A 4 34.49 12.28 13.54
CA ALA A 4 33.16 11.75 13.61
C ALA A 4 32.20 12.80 13.01
N PHE A 5 31.64 12.51 11.83
CA PHE A 5 30.52 13.28 11.29
C PHE A 5 29.28 12.98 12.11
N THR A 6 28.93 13.90 12.99
CA THR A 6 27.62 13.89 13.65
C THR A 6 26.56 14.29 12.62
N VAL A 7 25.78 13.32 12.16
CA VAL A 7 24.55 13.57 11.41
C VAL A 7 23.57 14.29 12.34
N PRO A 8 23.00 15.44 11.95
CA PRO A 8 22.03 16.11 12.80
C PRO A 8 20.77 15.26 12.95
N ALA A 9 20.32 15.08 14.20
CA ALA A 9 19.12 14.33 14.57
C ALA A 9 17.85 15.11 14.20
N VAL A 10 17.47 15.11 12.91
CA VAL A 10 16.21 15.69 12.39
C VAL A 10 15.35 14.64 11.67
N TRP A 11 15.72 13.37 11.68
CA TRP A 11 15.01 12.30 10.94
C TRP A 11 14.42 11.26 11.89
N ALA A 12 13.35 11.65 12.61
CA ALA A 12 12.38 10.70 13.14
C ALA A 12 11.16 10.66 12.20
N GLU A 13 11.36 10.66 10.88
CA GLU A 13 10.41 10.10 9.93
C GLU A 13 10.54 8.58 10.03
N SER A 14 9.40 7.88 10.00
CA SER A 14 9.37 6.44 10.21
C SER A 14 10.38 5.73 9.29
N ASP A 15 11.02 4.66 9.78
CA ASP A 15 11.96 3.82 9.00
C ASP A 15 11.39 3.30 7.65
N LEU A 16 10.10 3.48 7.42
CA LEU A 16 9.37 3.02 6.25
C LEU A 16 9.52 3.93 5.03
N LEU A 17 9.64 5.23 5.19
CA LEU A 17 9.76 6.16 4.08
C LEU A 17 11.22 6.45 3.77
N MET A 18 11.50 6.69 2.48
CA MET A 18 12.81 7.07 1.95
C MET A 18 12.64 8.27 1.02
N SER A 19 13.60 9.19 1.06
CA SER A 19 13.68 10.28 0.10
C SER A 19 14.29 9.83 -1.24
N THR A 20 14.11 10.63 -2.26
CA THR A 20 14.75 10.43 -3.58
C THR A 20 16.26 10.59 -3.55
N ASP A 21 16.80 11.38 -2.59
CA ASP A 21 18.25 11.56 -2.41
C ASP A 21 18.89 10.30 -1.81
N GLU A 22 18.29 9.73 -0.77
CA GLU A 22 18.75 8.49 -0.13
C GLU A 22 18.79 7.33 -1.11
N LEU A 23 17.82 7.25 -2.06
CA LEU A 23 17.83 6.22 -3.09
C LEU A 23 19.09 6.26 -3.96
N GLY A 24 19.55 7.45 -4.38
CA GLY A 24 20.71 7.62 -5.25
C GLY A 24 22.00 6.98 -4.71
N GLU A 25 22.15 6.94 -3.39
CA GLU A 25 23.28 6.27 -2.72
C GLU A 25 23.03 4.76 -2.51
N LEU A 26 21.81 4.37 -2.19
CA LEU A 26 21.46 2.97 -1.87
C LEU A 26 21.40 2.07 -3.11
N GLN A 27 21.00 2.57 -4.27
CA GLN A 27 20.93 1.78 -5.52
C GLN A 27 22.26 1.13 -5.92
N LYS A 28 23.37 1.69 -5.46
CA LYS A 28 24.72 1.16 -5.76
C LYS A 28 25.10 -0.04 -4.89
N GLN A 29 24.29 -0.38 -3.89
CA GLN A 29 24.60 -1.46 -2.95
C GLN A 29 24.13 -2.82 -3.49
N PRO A 30 24.89 -3.90 -3.26
CA PRO A 30 24.65 -5.20 -3.92
C PRO A 30 23.40 -5.94 -3.47
N ASN A 31 22.80 -5.57 -2.36
CA ASN A 31 21.62 -6.26 -1.81
C ASN A 31 20.38 -5.36 -1.74
N VAL A 32 20.26 -4.42 -2.67
CA VAL A 32 19.13 -3.52 -2.81
C VAL A 32 18.40 -3.81 -4.13
N VAL A 33 17.09 -3.98 -4.06
CA VAL A 33 16.22 -4.12 -5.23
C VAL A 33 15.21 -2.98 -5.24
N LEU A 34 15.21 -2.19 -6.31
CA LEU A 34 14.24 -1.14 -6.55
C LEU A 34 13.05 -1.71 -7.34
N LEU A 35 11.83 -1.54 -6.83
CA LEU A 35 10.61 -2.03 -7.46
C LEU A 35 9.72 -0.89 -7.93
N ASP A 36 9.32 -0.96 -9.19
CA ASP A 36 8.21 -0.19 -9.75
C ASP A 36 6.91 -1.00 -9.62
N ALA A 37 5.97 -0.49 -8.83
CA ALA A 37 4.71 -1.17 -8.51
C ALA A 37 3.60 -0.97 -9.56
N GLU A 38 3.85 -0.19 -10.60
CA GLU A 38 2.87 0.18 -11.62
C GLU A 38 2.65 -0.90 -12.68
N ALA A 39 1.59 -0.70 -13.46
CA ALA A 39 1.31 -1.57 -14.61
C ALA A 39 2.46 -1.55 -15.62
N PRO A 40 2.73 -2.68 -16.34
CA PRO A 40 3.83 -2.78 -17.28
C PRO A 40 3.83 -1.66 -18.34
N ALA A 41 2.67 -1.28 -18.85
CA ALA A 41 2.56 -0.22 -19.85
C ALA A 41 2.99 1.17 -19.30
N THR A 42 2.86 1.40 -17.99
CA THR A 42 3.35 2.64 -17.34
C THR A 42 4.87 2.57 -17.18
N TYR A 43 5.39 1.48 -16.67
CA TYR A 43 6.82 1.22 -16.52
C TYR A 43 7.58 1.37 -17.85
N GLN A 44 7.06 0.81 -18.94
CA GLN A 44 7.67 0.86 -20.27
C GLN A 44 7.79 2.26 -20.84
N ARG A 45 6.94 3.21 -20.42
CA ARG A 45 7.04 4.62 -20.87
C ARG A 45 8.23 5.33 -20.24
N GLY A 46 8.68 4.89 -19.09
CA GLY A 46 9.84 5.44 -18.38
C GLY A 46 9.77 5.12 -16.89
N HIS A 47 10.91 4.76 -16.33
CA HIS A 47 11.05 4.37 -14.93
C HIS A 47 12.40 4.82 -14.35
N ILE A 48 12.58 4.71 -13.05
CA ILE A 48 13.84 5.00 -12.37
C ILE A 48 14.88 3.96 -12.82
N PRO A 49 16.09 4.37 -13.23
CA PRO A 49 17.13 3.44 -13.69
C PRO A 49 17.37 2.31 -12.67
N GLY A 50 17.46 1.07 -13.17
CA GLY A 50 17.67 -0.13 -12.35
C GLY A 50 16.41 -0.69 -11.67
N ALA A 51 15.25 -0.05 -11.82
CA ALA A 51 14.01 -0.55 -11.25
C ALA A 51 13.50 -1.80 -11.97
N VAL A 52 13.07 -2.78 -11.20
CA VAL A 52 12.37 -3.99 -11.67
C VAL A 52 10.87 -3.75 -11.58
N ASN A 53 10.13 -4.02 -12.66
CA ASN A 53 8.67 -3.89 -12.63
C ASN A 53 8.03 -5.08 -11.91
N LEU A 54 7.33 -4.80 -10.83
CA LEU A 54 6.57 -5.79 -10.06
C LEU A 54 5.18 -5.24 -9.74
N PRO A 55 4.23 -5.35 -10.69
CA PRO A 55 2.91 -4.77 -10.54
C PRO A 55 2.15 -5.31 -9.33
N ILE A 56 1.57 -4.40 -8.55
CA ILE A 56 0.70 -4.71 -7.40
C ILE A 56 -0.40 -5.74 -7.75
N THR A 57 -0.93 -5.68 -8.96
CA THR A 57 -2.01 -6.56 -9.43
C THR A 57 -1.63 -8.04 -9.47
N LEU A 58 -0.33 -8.36 -9.48
CA LEU A 58 0.15 -9.74 -9.42
C LEU A 58 -0.06 -10.40 -8.06
N PHE A 59 -0.24 -9.61 -6.99
CA PHE A 59 -0.36 -10.09 -5.61
C PHE A 59 -1.80 -10.30 -5.14
N THR A 60 -2.79 -10.01 -5.99
CA THR A 60 -4.20 -10.17 -5.65
C THR A 60 -4.95 -11.04 -6.63
N ASN A 61 -5.91 -11.82 -6.13
CA ASN A 61 -6.79 -12.66 -6.94
C ASN A 61 -7.95 -11.82 -7.50
N LEU A 62 -7.74 -11.12 -8.61
CA LEU A 62 -8.76 -10.29 -9.25
C LEU A 62 -9.75 -11.07 -10.15
N LYS A 63 -9.51 -12.36 -10.40
CA LYS A 63 -10.28 -13.18 -11.35
C LYS A 63 -11.31 -14.10 -10.69
N SER A 64 -11.37 -14.18 -9.38
CA SER A 64 -12.23 -15.11 -8.65
C SER A 64 -13.30 -14.37 -7.87
N ARG A 65 -14.57 -14.56 -8.21
CA ARG A 65 -15.70 -13.99 -7.45
C ARG A 65 -15.70 -14.37 -5.96
N ARG A 66 -15.04 -15.48 -5.57
CA ARG A 66 -14.95 -15.94 -4.17
C ARG A 66 -13.74 -15.40 -3.43
N ASN A 67 -12.67 -15.06 -4.15
CA ASN A 67 -11.40 -14.61 -3.58
C ASN A 67 -10.94 -13.29 -4.22
N ASN A 68 -11.85 -12.52 -4.78
CA ASN A 68 -11.52 -11.25 -5.41
C ASN A 68 -10.91 -10.30 -4.37
N GLY A 69 -9.76 -9.74 -4.71
CA GLY A 69 -9.03 -8.83 -3.83
C GLY A 69 -8.19 -9.50 -2.72
N TYR A 70 -8.35 -10.81 -2.47
CA TYR A 70 -7.51 -11.50 -1.48
C TYR A 70 -6.11 -11.79 -2.02
N PRO A 71 -5.09 -11.84 -1.14
CA PRO A 71 -3.72 -12.15 -1.54
C PRO A 71 -3.62 -13.50 -2.28
N VAL A 72 -2.65 -13.60 -3.19
CA VAL A 72 -2.30 -14.84 -3.88
C VAL A 72 -1.76 -15.90 -2.91
N THR A 73 -1.47 -17.10 -3.41
CA THR A 73 -0.87 -18.15 -2.57
C THR A 73 0.60 -17.85 -2.26
N VAL A 74 1.11 -18.43 -1.18
CA VAL A 74 2.54 -18.36 -0.79
C VAL A 74 3.44 -18.75 -1.96
N ALA A 75 3.17 -19.87 -2.64
CA ALA A 75 3.97 -20.33 -3.77
C ALA A 75 4.02 -19.32 -4.94
N VAL A 76 2.92 -18.61 -5.20
CA VAL A 76 2.90 -17.55 -6.23
C VAL A 76 3.74 -16.36 -5.78
N ALA A 77 3.65 -15.94 -4.51
CA ALA A 77 4.45 -14.85 -3.98
C ALA A 77 5.95 -15.17 -4.00
N GLU A 78 6.34 -16.38 -3.56
CA GLU A 78 7.74 -16.85 -3.59
C GLU A 78 8.31 -16.80 -5.01
N LYS A 79 7.53 -17.26 -6.00
CA LYS A 79 7.92 -17.20 -7.41
C LYS A 79 8.12 -15.74 -7.86
N LEU A 80 7.13 -14.86 -7.63
CA LEU A 80 7.18 -13.47 -8.07
C LEU A 80 8.37 -12.72 -7.45
N LEU A 81 8.58 -12.86 -6.15
CA LEU A 81 9.66 -12.18 -5.43
C LEU A 81 11.02 -12.75 -5.83
N GLY A 82 11.16 -14.07 -5.93
CA GLY A 82 12.40 -14.70 -6.38
C GLY A 82 12.76 -14.33 -7.82
N GLU A 83 11.79 -14.24 -8.74
CA GLU A 83 11.99 -13.79 -10.11
C GLU A 83 12.37 -12.31 -10.20
N ALA A 84 11.93 -11.48 -9.24
CA ALA A 84 12.34 -10.09 -9.09
C ALA A 84 13.73 -9.91 -8.43
N GLY A 85 14.45 -11.01 -8.12
CA GLY A 85 15.79 -10.97 -7.51
C GLY A 85 15.79 -10.73 -6.01
N ILE A 86 14.68 -11.04 -5.34
CA ILE A 86 14.49 -10.80 -3.91
C ILE A 86 14.64 -12.11 -3.14
N ASP A 87 15.47 -12.10 -2.10
CA ASP A 87 15.53 -13.07 -1.01
C ASP A 87 15.06 -12.41 0.31
N ASN A 88 15.09 -13.15 1.40
CA ASN A 88 14.60 -12.65 2.70
C ASN A 88 15.45 -11.53 3.31
N ASP A 89 16.71 -11.39 2.87
CA ASP A 89 17.68 -10.40 3.38
C ASP A 89 17.79 -9.16 2.48
N THR A 90 17.16 -9.16 1.32
CA THR A 90 17.17 -8.07 0.35
C THR A 90 16.51 -6.82 0.94
N LEU A 91 17.15 -5.65 0.83
CA LEU A 91 16.46 -4.37 1.04
C LEU A 91 15.62 -4.05 -0.20
N VAL A 92 14.32 -4.03 -0.04
CA VAL A 92 13.38 -3.69 -1.10
C VAL A 92 12.98 -2.22 -0.99
N VAL A 93 13.20 -1.46 -2.05
CA VAL A 93 12.74 -0.07 -2.16
C VAL A 93 11.61 -0.02 -3.17
N ILE A 94 10.47 0.53 -2.80
CA ILE A 94 9.24 0.51 -3.61
C ILE A 94 8.87 1.91 -4.03
N TYR A 95 8.44 2.09 -5.28
CA TYR A 95 7.80 3.32 -5.71
C TYR A 95 6.63 3.05 -6.66
N GLY A 96 5.78 4.05 -6.85
CA GLY A 96 4.73 4.10 -7.85
C GLY A 96 4.84 5.36 -8.72
N ASN A 97 4.09 5.37 -9.81
CA ASN A 97 4.03 6.52 -10.73
C ASN A 97 2.63 7.12 -10.68
N GLY A 98 2.32 7.82 -9.68
CA GLY A 98 0.99 8.36 -9.50
C GLY A 98 0.70 8.55 -8.02
N GLU A 99 -0.52 8.45 -7.64
CA GLU A 99 -1.04 8.81 -6.34
C GLU A 99 -0.51 7.99 -5.13
N GLY A 100 0.56 7.18 -5.29
CA GLY A 100 1.19 6.39 -4.21
C GLY A 100 0.48 5.07 -3.87
N LYS A 101 -0.73 4.84 -4.38
CA LYS A 101 -1.54 3.65 -4.06
C LYS A 101 -0.92 2.33 -4.50
N ALA A 102 -0.20 2.32 -5.64
CA ALA A 102 0.46 1.12 -6.14
C ALA A 102 1.64 0.72 -5.23
N ALA A 103 2.48 1.69 -4.84
CA ALA A 103 3.57 1.46 -3.91
C ALA A 103 3.08 0.98 -2.55
N ALA A 104 2.07 1.62 -1.97
CA ALA A 104 1.47 1.21 -0.71
C ALA A 104 0.83 -0.18 -0.76
N GLY A 105 0.21 -0.53 -1.90
CA GLY A 105 -0.34 -1.86 -2.10
C GLY A 105 0.75 -2.93 -2.21
N LEU A 106 1.85 -2.64 -2.92
CA LEU A 106 2.97 -3.58 -3.02
C LEU A 106 3.66 -3.74 -1.65
N TRP A 107 3.86 -2.65 -0.91
CA TRP A 107 4.33 -2.68 0.47
C TRP A 107 3.45 -3.60 1.34
N PHE A 108 2.12 -3.43 1.29
CA PHE A 108 1.19 -4.27 2.05
C PHE A 108 1.29 -5.75 1.65
N ALA A 109 1.43 -6.03 0.35
CA ALA A 109 1.60 -7.39 -0.15
C ALA A 109 2.91 -8.03 0.37
N LEU A 110 4.02 -7.30 0.33
CA LEU A 110 5.30 -7.78 0.83
C LEU A 110 5.26 -8.02 2.35
N ASP A 111 4.68 -7.09 3.13
CA ASP A 111 4.47 -7.29 4.57
C ASP A 111 3.60 -8.51 4.87
N PHE A 112 2.51 -8.70 4.09
CA PHE A 112 1.65 -9.88 4.22
C PHE A 112 2.42 -11.18 3.99
N PHE A 113 3.37 -11.20 3.05
CA PHE A 113 4.22 -12.36 2.76
C PHE A 113 5.51 -12.41 3.58
N GLY A 114 5.63 -11.56 4.61
CA GLY A 114 6.69 -11.64 5.64
C GLY A 114 7.96 -10.91 5.30
N HIS A 115 8.01 -10.11 4.22
CA HIS A 115 9.17 -9.28 3.93
C HIS A 115 9.19 -8.05 4.84
N LYS A 116 10.30 -7.84 5.57
CA LYS A 116 10.39 -6.78 6.58
C LYS A 116 11.36 -5.67 6.20
N ASN A 117 12.39 -6.01 5.43
CA ASN A 117 13.44 -5.06 5.05
C ASN A 117 13.00 -4.27 3.80
N MET A 118 12.11 -3.30 3.97
CA MET A 118 11.56 -2.53 2.86
C MET A 118 11.34 -1.07 3.19
N LYS A 119 11.44 -0.23 2.17
CA LYS A 119 11.19 1.21 2.21
C LYS A 119 10.33 1.63 1.03
N VAL A 120 9.62 2.74 1.18
CA VAL A 120 8.81 3.34 0.12
C VAL A 120 9.33 4.74 -0.18
N ILE A 121 9.55 5.05 -1.46
CA ILE A 121 9.99 6.39 -1.89
C ILE A 121 8.84 7.37 -1.70
N ASN A 122 9.05 8.33 -0.82
CA ASN A 122 8.07 9.38 -0.53
C ASN A 122 7.96 10.36 -1.70
N GLY A 123 6.82 10.36 -2.40
CA GLY A 123 6.57 11.12 -3.63
C GLY A 123 6.84 10.35 -4.93
N GLY A 124 7.37 9.13 -4.86
CA GLY A 124 7.51 8.20 -5.97
C GLY A 124 8.17 8.77 -7.23
N PHE A 125 7.75 8.25 -8.39
CA PHE A 125 8.30 8.65 -9.69
C PHE A 125 7.99 10.11 -10.07
N ARG A 126 6.83 10.65 -9.66
CA ARG A 126 6.50 12.06 -9.96
C ARG A 126 7.49 13.03 -9.33
N LYS A 127 7.85 12.81 -8.06
CA LYS A 127 8.85 13.62 -7.37
C LYS A 127 10.22 13.46 -8.02
N TRP A 128 10.61 12.21 -8.36
CA TRP A 128 11.85 11.89 -9.06
C TRP A 128 12.01 12.69 -10.35
N VAL A 129 10.99 12.69 -11.21
CA VAL A 129 10.98 13.44 -12.48
C VAL A 129 10.99 14.96 -12.26
N LYS A 130 10.23 15.45 -11.28
CA LYS A 130 10.21 16.90 -10.97
C LYS A 130 11.56 17.42 -10.48
N GLU A 131 12.37 16.56 -9.86
CA GLU A 131 13.74 16.87 -9.47
C GLU A 131 14.75 16.73 -10.64
N ALA A 132 14.26 16.56 -11.87
CA ALA A 132 15.08 16.40 -13.08
C ALA A 132 16.09 15.24 -13.01
N ARG A 133 15.76 14.16 -12.28
CA ARG A 133 16.60 12.97 -12.17
C ARG A 133 16.46 12.08 -13.40
N ALA A 134 17.47 11.23 -13.62
CA ALA A 134 17.54 10.33 -14.77
C ALA A 134 16.33 9.37 -14.84
N VAL A 135 15.82 9.19 -16.06
CA VAL A 135 14.75 8.24 -16.40
C VAL A 135 15.24 7.34 -17.53
N THR A 136 14.83 6.09 -17.54
CA THR A 136 15.20 5.11 -18.56
C THR A 136 13.99 4.28 -19.01
N GLN A 137 14.15 3.58 -20.13
CA GLN A 137 13.28 2.51 -20.59
C GLN A 137 14.03 1.14 -20.60
N GLU A 138 15.29 1.13 -20.15
CA GLU A 138 16.12 -0.06 -20.11
C GLU A 138 15.68 -0.99 -18.96
N VAL A 139 15.28 -2.21 -19.32
CA VAL A 139 14.90 -3.23 -18.32
C VAL A 139 16.17 -3.87 -17.74
N PRO A 140 16.37 -3.84 -16.42
CA PRO A 140 17.57 -4.39 -15.81
C PRO A 140 17.59 -5.93 -15.92
N LYS A 141 18.80 -6.50 -16.01
CA LYS A 141 18.98 -7.94 -15.87
C LYS A 141 18.83 -8.34 -14.41
N VAL A 142 17.88 -9.20 -14.13
CA VAL A 142 17.63 -9.70 -12.76
C VAL A 142 18.30 -11.06 -12.58
N ILE A 143 19.07 -11.19 -11.50
CA ILE A 143 19.55 -12.48 -11.02
C ILE A 143 18.50 -13.04 -10.08
N LYS A 144 17.84 -14.13 -10.50
CA LYS A 144 16.80 -14.78 -9.69
C LYS A 144 17.39 -15.29 -8.38
N LYS A 145 16.61 -15.11 -7.30
CA LYS A 145 16.93 -15.58 -5.96
C LYS A 145 15.83 -16.50 -5.43
N LYS A 146 16.08 -17.15 -4.31
CA LYS A 146 15.08 -17.92 -3.58
C LYS A 146 14.49 -17.08 -2.48
N TYR A 147 13.18 -16.83 -2.54
CA TYR A 147 12.41 -16.20 -1.47
C TYR A 147 11.61 -17.26 -0.71
N LEU A 148 11.56 -17.15 0.61
CA LEU A 148 10.74 -18.00 1.48
C LEU A 148 9.66 -17.13 2.13
N ALA A 149 8.43 -17.24 1.62
CA ALA A 149 7.32 -16.44 2.11
C ALA A 149 6.69 -17.04 3.37
N THR A 150 6.40 -16.18 4.33
CA THR A 150 5.60 -16.52 5.51
C THR A 150 4.37 -15.62 5.52
N ALA A 151 3.21 -16.18 5.19
CA ALA A 151 1.98 -15.40 5.15
C ALA A 151 1.56 -14.92 6.55
N HIS A 152 1.20 -13.65 6.67
CA HIS A 152 0.69 -13.02 7.89
C HIS A 152 -0.83 -12.72 7.77
N PRO A 153 -1.71 -13.74 7.86
CA PRO A 153 -3.16 -13.57 7.67
C PRO A 153 -3.80 -12.65 8.72
N LYS A 154 -3.05 -12.28 9.76
CA LYS A 154 -3.53 -11.35 10.79
C LYS A 154 -3.76 -9.94 10.28
N ASN A 155 -3.10 -9.55 9.17
CA ASN A 155 -3.21 -8.22 8.56
C ASN A 155 -4.42 -8.08 7.64
N VAL A 156 -5.06 -9.21 7.27
CA VAL A 156 -6.22 -9.26 6.39
C VAL A 156 -7.45 -9.74 7.16
N VAL A 157 -8.60 -9.13 6.92
CA VAL A 157 -9.88 -9.61 7.41
C VAL A 157 -10.77 -10.07 6.25
N THR A 158 -11.54 -11.14 6.48
CA THR A 158 -12.44 -11.72 5.49
C THR A 158 -13.86 -11.18 5.64
N LEU A 159 -14.71 -11.36 4.63
CA LEU A 159 -16.13 -11.06 4.72
C LEU A 159 -16.78 -11.74 5.93
N LYS A 160 -16.44 -13.02 6.20
CA LYS A 160 -16.93 -13.74 7.38
C LYS A 160 -16.53 -13.04 8.67
N TRP A 161 -15.29 -12.54 8.75
CA TRP A 161 -14.82 -11.80 9.91
C TRP A 161 -15.54 -10.45 10.01
N MET A 162 -15.70 -9.71 8.92
CA MET A 162 -16.44 -8.43 8.86
C MET A 162 -17.85 -8.59 9.40
N LYS A 163 -18.62 -9.53 8.87
CA LYS A 163 -20.00 -9.83 9.30
C LYS A 163 -20.10 -10.08 10.80
N LYS A 164 -19.12 -10.76 11.41
CA LYS A 164 -19.10 -11.11 12.83
C LYS A 164 -18.66 -9.96 13.74
N ASN A 165 -17.79 -9.06 13.26
CA ASN A 165 -17.05 -8.18 14.17
C ASN A 165 -17.24 -6.69 13.93
N MET A 166 -17.62 -6.23 12.73
CA MET A 166 -17.62 -4.80 12.37
C MET A 166 -18.47 -3.90 13.28
N ARG A 167 -19.45 -4.45 13.98
CA ARG A 167 -20.35 -3.72 14.90
C ARG A 167 -19.83 -3.65 16.34
N LYS A 168 -18.69 -4.26 16.67
CA LYS A 168 -18.11 -4.21 18.01
C LYS A 168 -17.55 -2.82 18.28
N LYS A 169 -17.74 -2.31 19.52
CA LYS A 169 -17.30 -0.95 19.93
C LYS A 169 -15.81 -0.66 19.73
N ASN A 170 -14.96 -1.70 19.78
CA ASN A 170 -13.51 -1.58 19.58
C ASN A 170 -13.07 -1.79 18.13
N ILE A 171 -14.00 -1.88 17.18
CA ILE A 171 -13.72 -2.00 15.74
C ILE A 171 -14.22 -0.75 15.04
N MET A 172 -13.37 -0.19 14.19
CA MET A 172 -13.70 0.93 13.33
C MET A 172 -13.42 0.55 11.88
N VAL A 173 -14.44 0.61 11.04
CA VAL A 173 -14.32 0.40 9.59
C VAL A 173 -14.16 1.74 8.91
N VAL A 174 -13.17 1.88 8.03
CA VAL A 174 -12.87 3.14 7.31
C VAL A 174 -12.84 2.89 5.82
N ASP A 175 -13.67 3.64 5.10
CA ASP A 175 -13.74 3.65 3.65
C ASP A 175 -12.74 4.65 3.06
N ALA A 176 -11.76 4.14 2.31
CA ALA A 176 -10.71 4.93 1.69
C ALA A 176 -11.09 5.51 0.31
N ARG A 177 -12.28 5.22 -0.20
CA ARG A 177 -12.75 5.63 -1.53
C ARG A 177 -13.11 7.13 -1.57
N SER A 178 -13.43 7.63 -2.77
CA SER A 178 -13.94 8.99 -2.94
C SER A 178 -15.30 9.19 -2.24
N MET A 179 -15.65 10.46 -1.95
CA MET A 179 -16.96 10.80 -1.37
C MET A 179 -18.10 10.32 -2.27
N ASN A 180 -18.01 10.51 -3.59
CA ASN A 180 -19.06 10.10 -4.52
C ASN A 180 -19.29 8.58 -4.54
N GLU A 181 -18.24 7.78 -4.39
CA GLU A 181 -18.36 6.32 -4.23
C GLU A 181 -19.00 5.97 -2.88
N TYR A 182 -18.59 6.65 -1.81
CA TYR A 182 -19.08 6.41 -0.44
C TYR A 182 -20.58 6.67 -0.31
N ILE A 183 -21.09 7.80 -0.83
CA ILE A 183 -22.51 8.14 -0.80
C ILE A 183 -23.33 7.45 -1.91
N GLY A 184 -22.67 6.67 -2.78
CA GLY A 184 -23.34 5.89 -3.84
C GLY A 184 -23.78 6.68 -5.07
N GLN A 185 -23.25 7.88 -5.27
CA GLN A 185 -23.43 8.65 -6.52
C GLN A 185 -22.64 8.03 -7.67
N THR A 186 -21.48 7.44 -7.38
CA THR A 186 -20.68 6.68 -8.34
C THR A 186 -20.68 5.23 -7.93
N VAL A 187 -20.96 4.32 -8.86
CA VAL A 187 -20.77 2.89 -8.71
C VAL A 187 -19.45 2.54 -9.39
N PRO A 188 -18.40 2.18 -8.66
CA PRO A 188 -17.11 1.86 -9.27
C PRO A 188 -17.19 0.55 -10.08
N GLU A 189 -16.30 0.43 -11.05
CA GLU A 189 -16.16 -0.80 -11.86
C GLU A 189 -15.99 -2.03 -10.96
N GLY A 190 -16.65 -3.13 -11.30
CA GLY A 190 -16.67 -4.37 -10.53
C GLY A 190 -17.69 -4.38 -9.37
N ALA A 191 -18.11 -3.23 -8.86
CA ALA A 191 -19.11 -3.16 -7.80
C ALA A 191 -20.53 -3.34 -8.34
N SER A 192 -21.39 -4.03 -7.59
CA SER A 192 -22.78 -4.30 -7.99
C SER A 192 -23.75 -3.22 -7.53
N ARG A 193 -23.40 -2.44 -6.50
CA ARG A 193 -24.26 -1.43 -5.88
C ARG A 193 -23.45 -0.21 -5.43
N GLY A 194 -24.06 0.98 -5.43
CA GLY A 194 -23.47 2.19 -4.86
C GLY A 194 -23.75 2.33 -3.36
N GLY A 195 -22.88 3.05 -2.64
CA GLY A 195 -22.96 3.26 -1.20
C GLY A 195 -21.73 2.71 -0.47
N HIS A 196 -21.88 2.43 0.83
CA HIS A 196 -20.79 1.97 1.71
C HIS A 196 -21.25 0.91 2.71
N ILE A 197 -20.29 0.28 3.39
CA ILE A 197 -20.54 -0.68 4.48
C ILE A 197 -21.17 0.08 5.66
N PRO A 198 -22.34 -0.35 6.17
CA PRO A 198 -23.05 0.37 7.23
C PRO A 198 -22.20 0.63 8.47
N GLY A 199 -22.16 1.90 8.88
CA GLY A 199 -21.36 2.37 10.01
C GLY A 199 -19.87 2.59 9.70
N ALA A 200 -19.41 2.39 8.47
CA ALA A 200 -18.07 2.76 8.07
C ALA A 200 -17.90 4.27 8.10
N ARG A 201 -16.75 4.74 8.59
CA ARG A 201 -16.35 6.15 8.48
C ARG A 201 -15.72 6.41 7.12
N HIS A 202 -15.94 7.59 6.57
CA HIS A 202 -15.29 8.00 5.34
C HIS A 202 -14.00 8.76 5.64
N LEU A 203 -12.91 8.33 5.03
CA LEU A 203 -11.68 9.10 4.92
C LEU A 203 -11.01 8.76 3.59
N GLU A 204 -11.24 9.60 2.59
CA GLU A 204 -10.57 9.46 1.30
C GLU A 204 -9.05 9.52 1.46
N TRP A 205 -8.37 8.50 0.96
CA TRP A 205 -6.94 8.29 1.14
C TRP A 205 -6.08 9.50 0.68
N LEU A 206 -6.49 10.22 -0.38
CA LEU A 206 -5.83 11.43 -0.87
C LEU A 206 -5.75 12.56 0.17
N LYS A 207 -6.60 12.59 1.18
CA LYS A 207 -6.53 13.61 2.25
C LYS A 207 -5.28 13.47 3.13
N LEU A 208 -4.62 12.32 3.08
CA LEU A 208 -3.38 12.04 3.79
C LEU A 208 -2.14 12.27 2.91
N SER A 209 -2.35 12.61 1.64
CA SER A 209 -1.31 13.01 0.69
C SER A 209 -1.04 14.51 0.78
N GLY A 210 0.24 14.87 0.65
CA GLY A 210 0.74 16.21 0.42
C GLY A 210 1.04 16.47 -1.05
N ASP A 211 1.86 17.48 -1.31
CA ASP A 211 2.33 17.79 -2.66
C ASP A 211 3.17 16.65 -3.23
N LEU A 212 3.12 16.50 -4.57
CA LEU A 212 3.86 15.45 -5.27
C LEU A 212 3.65 14.04 -4.69
N GLU A 213 2.45 13.78 -4.14
CA GLU A 213 2.08 12.47 -3.61
C GLU A 213 2.92 12.00 -2.40
N THR A 214 3.61 12.92 -1.77
CA THR A 214 4.26 12.65 -0.48
C THR A 214 3.22 12.41 0.60
N PHE A 215 3.53 11.59 1.58
CA PHE A 215 2.72 11.54 2.79
C PHE A 215 2.82 12.87 3.53
N LYS A 216 1.71 13.32 4.09
CA LYS A 216 1.72 14.42 5.07
C LYS A 216 2.55 14.01 6.29
N SER A 217 3.02 15.00 7.05
CA SER A 217 3.70 14.72 8.31
C SER A 217 2.83 13.90 9.26
N ALA A 218 3.45 13.11 10.13
CA ALA A 218 2.74 12.29 11.12
C ALA A 218 1.75 13.13 11.96
N ASP A 219 2.11 14.35 12.31
CA ASP A 219 1.24 15.23 13.13
C ASP A 219 0.06 15.79 12.34
N GLU A 220 0.24 16.12 11.06
CA GLU A 220 -0.87 16.51 10.18
C GLU A 220 -1.82 15.32 9.97
N MET A 221 -1.28 14.13 9.71
CA MET A 221 -2.09 12.91 9.57
C MET A 221 -2.88 12.63 10.86
N LYS A 222 -2.26 12.72 12.04
CA LYS A 222 -2.95 12.58 13.34
C LYS A 222 -4.09 13.60 13.52
N LYS A 223 -3.91 14.84 13.07
CA LYS A 223 -4.97 15.87 13.13
C LYS A 223 -6.15 15.49 12.23
N ILE A 224 -5.87 15.05 11.01
CA ILE A 224 -6.89 14.60 10.04
C ILE A 224 -7.63 13.39 10.60
N LEU A 225 -6.92 12.36 11.05
CA LEU A 225 -7.49 11.14 11.61
C LEU A 225 -8.42 11.44 12.80
N ARG A 226 -7.99 12.27 13.74
CA ARG A 226 -8.84 12.70 14.86
C ARG A 226 -10.09 13.45 14.41
N LYS A 227 -9.97 14.36 13.41
CA LYS A 227 -11.12 15.10 12.85
C LYS A 227 -12.16 14.15 12.25
N HIS A 228 -11.72 13.04 11.66
CA HIS A 228 -12.60 11.98 11.16
C HIS A 228 -13.01 10.97 12.24
N GLY A 229 -12.67 11.22 13.50
CA GLY A 229 -13.02 10.39 14.65
C GLY A 229 -12.31 9.02 14.65
N ILE A 230 -11.15 8.90 13.99
CA ILE A 230 -10.35 7.68 13.96
C ILE A 230 -9.42 7.70 15.18
N SER A 231 -9.65 6.76 16.12
CA SER A 231 -8.91 6.66 17.38
C SER A 231 -7.88 5.53 17.34
N LYS A 232 -6.74 5.73 18.00
CA LYS A 232 -5.72 4.70 18.20
C LYS A 232 -6.19 3.55 19.11
N ASP A 233 -7.18 3.79 19.97
CA ASP A 233 -7.70 2.80 20.90
C ASP A 233 -8.59 1.75 20.25
N THR A 234 -8.87 1.92 18.97
CA THR A 234 -9.71 1.00 18.21
C THR A 234 -8.88 0.22 17.19
N LYS A 235 -9.34 -0.99 16.87
CA LYS A 235 -8.84 -1.70 15.70
C LYS A 235 -9.44 -1.06 14.44
N VAL A 236 -8.60 -0.51 13.60
CA VAL A 236 -9.01 0.11 12.35
C VAL A 236 -9.01 -0.93 11.23
N ILE A 237 -10.13 -1.03 10.52
CA ILE A 237 -10.25 -1.88 9.33
C ILE A 237 -10.43 -0.97 8.13
N THR A 238 -9.44 -0.91 7.27
CA THR A 238 -9.51 -0.14 6.02
C THR A 238 -10.10 -0.99 4.89
N TYR A 239 -10.80 -0.35 3.96
CA TYR A 239 -11.23 -0.97 2.71
C TYR A 239 -11.33 0.07 1.59
N CYS A 240 -11.33 -0.39 0.33
CA CYS A 240 -11.56 0.46 -0.83
C CYS A 240 -12.58 -0.17 -1.80
N ASN A 241 -12.32 -0.19 -3.11
CA ASN A 241 -13.21 -0.87 -4.06
C ASN A 241 -12.92 -2.36 -4.16
N SER A 242 -11.66 -2.73 -4.48
CA SER A 242 -11.24 -4.13 -4.63
C SER A 242 -9.76 -4.28 -4.34
N GLY A 243 -9.37 -5.41 -3.75
CA GLY A 243 -7.97 -5.76 -3.51
C GLY A 243 -7.25 -4.79 -2.58
N ILE A 244 -6.00 -4.50 -2.94
CA ILE A 244 -5.06 -3.63 -2.25
C ILE A 244 -4.77 -2.38 -3.09
N GLY A 245 -4.40 -1.28 -2.45
CA GLY A 245 -4.09 -0.01 -3.11
C GLY A 245 -4.52 1.20 -2.30
N ARG A 246 -5.72 1.77 -2.52
CA ARG A 246 -6.23 2.94 -1.76
C ARG A 246 -6.37 2.63 -0.26
N SER A 247 -6.87 1.44 0.08
CA SER A 247 -6.93 0.97 1.47
C SER A 247 -5.54 0.76 2.06
N SER A 248 -4.60 0.24 1.29
CA SER A 248 -3.22 0.04 1.72
C SER A 248 -2.49 1.36 1.94
N TYR A 249 -2.76 2.39 1.10
CA TYR A 249 -2.25 3.74 1.34
C TYR A 249 -2.77 4.31 2.66
N LEU A 250 -4.07 4.16 2.93
CA LEU A 250 -4.65 4.57 4.21
C LEU A 250 -4.06 3.77 5.38
N SER A 251 -3.84 2.46 5.23
CA SER A 251 -3.20 1.62 6.24
C SER A 251 -1.78 2.08 6.54
N MET A 252 -0.98 2.34 5.49
CA MET A 252 0.37 2.86 5.63
C MET A 252 0.39 4.23 6.33
N ALA A 253 -0.51 5.15 5.95
CA ALA A 253 -0.63 6.46 6.58
C ALA A 253 -1.02 6.36 8.07
N LEU A 254 -1.89 5.40 8.44
CA LEU A 254 -2.22 5.10 9.82
C LEU A 254 -0.99 4.62 10.60
N GLU A 255 -0.20 3.72 10.02
CA GLU A 255 1.02 3.20 10.61
C GLU A 255 2.07 4.31 10.80
N LEU A 256 2.30 5.15 9.78
CA LEU A 256 3.13 6.35 9.86
C LEU A 256 2.67 7.34 10.95
N ALA A 257 1.37 7.42 11.19
CA ALA A 257 0.80 8.21 12.29
C ALA A 257 0.86 7.48 13.65
N GLY A 258 1.45 6.28 13.72
CA GLY A 258 1.64 5.48 14.93
C GLY A 258 0.38 4.75 15.39
N TYR A 259 -0.42 4.23 14.49
CA TYR A 259 -1.56 3.35 14.76
C TYR A 259 -1.12 1.89 14.57
N ASP A 260 -1.08 1.11 15.62
CA ASP A 260 -0.50 -0.26 15.60
C ASP A 260 -1.52 -1.37 15.31
N ASN A 261 -2.80 -1.04 15.31
CA ASN A 261 -3.86 -2.04 15.18
C ASN A 261 -4.71 -1.82 13.93
N VAL A 262 -4.03 -1.86 12.77
CA VAL A 262 -4.62 -1.66 11.44
C VAL A 262 -4.71 -2.99 10.72
N LYS A 263 -5.80 -3.21 10.00
CA LYS A 263 -6.01 -4.38 9.14
C LYS A 263 -6.75 -3.97 7.88
N GLU A 264 -6.64 -4.76 6.81
CA GLU A 264 -7.39 -4.53 5.59
C GLU A 264 -8.46 -5.58 5.34
N TYR A 265 -9.63 -5.11 4.94
CA TYR A 265 -10.64 -5.93 4.31
C TYR A 265 -10.41 -5.88 2.79
N THR A 266 -9.57 -6.79 2.29
CA THR A 266 -9.12 -6.78 0.88
C THR A 266 -10.23 -7.17 -0.11
N GLY A 267 -11.23 -7.95 0.29
CA GLY A 267 -12.44 -8.19 -0.52
C GLY A 267 -13.21 -6.91 -0.82
N SER A 268 -13.11 -5.93 0.07
CA SER A 268 -13.53 -4.54 -0.12
C SER A 268 -15.00 -4.37 -0.51
N TRP A 269 -15.32 -3.23 -1.15
CA TRP A 269 -16.68 -2.91 -1.56
C TRP A 269 -17.21 -3.85 -2.64
N GLU A 270 -16.38 -4.31 -3.54
CA GLU A 270 -16.77 -5.24 -4.61
C GLU A 270 -17.35 -6.54 -4.04
N GLU A 271 -16.66 -7.16 -3.08
CA GLU A 271 -17.17 -8.35 -2.40
C GLU A 271 -18.42 -8.06 -1.57
N TRP A 272 -18.43 -6.94 -0.82
CA TRP A 272 -19.56 -6.56 0.01
C TRP A 272 -20.80 -6.24 -0.81
N SER A 273 -20.67 -5.40 -1.83
CA SER A 273 -21.79 -4.99 -2.70
C SER A 273 -22.31 -6.12 -3.59
N GLY A 274 -21.46 -7.12 -3.84
CA GLY A 274 -21.80 -8.29 -4.65
C GLY A 274 -22.76 -9.29 -3.98
N ASP A 275 -22.87 -9.28 -2.65
CA ASP A 275 -23.86 -10.10 -1.92
C ASP A 275 -25.13 -9.26 -1.66
N PRO A 276 -26.24 -9.53 -2.37
CA PRO A 276 -27.48 -8.74 -2.22
C PRO A 276 -28.12 -8.83 -0.83
N ARG A 277 -27.73 -9.82 -0.03
CA ARG A 277 -28.21 -10.02 1.36
C ARG A 277 -27.52 -9.09 2.35
N LEU A 278 -26.40 -8.48 1.97
CA LEU A 278 -25.67 -7.58 2.85
C LEU A 278 -26.28 -6.17 2.79
N PRO A 279 -26.45 -5.53 3.96
CA PRO A 279 -26.95 -4.16 4.00
C PRO A 279 -25.93 -3.18 3.44
N ILE A 280 -26.43 -2.10 2.86
CA ILE A 280 -25.63 -0.96 2.43
C ILE A 280 -26.20 0.32 3.03
N GLN A 281 -25.37 1.36 3.11
CA GLN A 281 -25.75 2.72 3.50
C GLN A 281 -25.33 3.68 2.38
N LYS A 282 -26.08 4.77 2.20
CA LYS A 282 -25.77 5.86 1.27
C LYS A 282 -25.67 7.18 2.01
#